data_744dbe8fa121c3f5a7a91d1a0381a310
#
_entry.id   744dbe8fa121c3f5a7a91d1a0381a310
#
_cell.length_a   1.000
_cell.length_b   1.000
_cell.length_c   1.000
_cell.angle_alpha   90.00
_cell.angle_beta   90.00
_cell.angle_gamma   90.00
#
_symmetry.space_group_name_H-M   'P 1'
#
loop_
_entity.id
_entity.type
_entity.pdbx_description
1 polymer ?
#
loop_
_entity_poly.entity_id
_entity_poly.type
_entity_poly.pdbx_seq_one_letter_code
_entity_poly.pdbx_strand_id
1 'polypeptide(L)'
;EENREYVKYDDIPARIIEGLVAIEDTQFFEHHGVNPDAISRAIIKNIKAGTYMEGASTLTQQLIKMLVLNREKKLIRKIKEALLAIRLETVLTKEEILERYLNHVYFGHGYYGIKTAAKGYFNKDLYELTLKEIAILVGLPRAPSFYDPTKNLKISLARANQVITRLNTLGWINNEQFENSMKETPVIFNQTLTKNKAPYAVDYAISQLINDIPDILSGGYKVYLTID
;
A
#
# COMPACT_ATOMS: atom_id res chain seq x y z
N GLU A 1 15.71 -14.41 -0.01
CA GLU A 1 15.79 -13.11 0.69
C GLU A 1 14.92 -12.12 -0.06
N GLU A 2 13.79 -11.72 0.54
CA GLU A 2 12.92 -10.68 -0.01
C GLU A 2 13.69 -9.36 0.04
N ASN A 3 13.78 -8.70 -1.11
CA ASN A 3 14.45 -7.41 -1.23
C ASN A 3 13.53 -6.33 -0.63
N ARG A 4 13.51 -6.23 0.71
CA ARG A 4 12.73 -5.23 1.44
C ARG A 4 13.65 -4.06 1.76
N GLU A 5 13.42 -2.94 1.11
CA GLU A 5 14.02 -1.68 1.52
C GLU A 5 13.22 -1.12 2.69
N TYR A 6 13.78 -1.20 3.90
CA TYR A 6 13.16 -0.67 5.11
C TYR A 6 13.23 0.87 5.13
N VAL A 7 12.13 1.49 5.51
CA VAL A 7 12.03 2.94 5.70
C VAL A 7 11.61 3.25 7.13
N LYS A 8 12.32 4.17 7.80
CA LYS A 8 11.95 4.64 9.14
C LYS A 8 10.75 5.56 9.08
N TYR A 9 9.98 5.64 10.18
CA TYR A 9 8.78 6.49 10.25
C TYR A 9 9.05 7.93 9.83
N ASP A 10 10.12 8.54 10.32
CA ASP A 10 10.48 9.93 10.02
C ASP A 10 10.82 10.18 8.55
N ASP A 11 11.15 9.13 7.81
CA ASP A 11 11.44 9.19 6.37
C ASP A 11 10.21 8.85 5.50
N ILE A 12 9.05 8.59 6.11
CA ILE A 12 7.79 8.37 5.40
C ILE A 12 7.07 9.71 5.24
N PRO A 13 6.73 10.12 4.00
CA PRO A 13 5.93 11.32 3.78
C PRO A 13 4.63 11.31 4.59
N ALA A 14 4.33 12.41 5.25
CA ALA A 14 3.12 12.53 6.09
C ALA A 14 1.84 12.20 5.32
N ARG A 15 1.78 12.51 4.05
CA ARG A 15 0.61 12.25 3.19
C ARG A 15 0.34 10.75 3.00
N ILE A 16 1.35 9.89 3.05
CA ILE A 16 1.17 8.43 3.03
C ILE A 16 0.47 7.97 4.31
N ILE A 17 0.91 8.46 5.47
CA ILE A 17 0.30 8.16 6.77
C ILE A 17 -1.15 8.64 6.78
N GLU A 18 -1.41 9.88 6.39
CA GLU A 18 -2.75 10.45 6.33
C GLU A 18 -3.69 9.64 5.41
N GLY A 19 -3.24 9.30 4.21
CA GLY A 19 -4.02 8.52 3.26
C GLY A 19 -4.35 7.12 3.79
N LEU A 20 -3.38 6.44 4.39
CA LEU A 20 -3.57 5.12 4.99
C LEU A 20 -4.57 5.18 6.15
N VAL A 21 -4.39 6.10 7.08
CA VAL A 21 -5.26 6.29 8.25
C VAL A 21 -6.67 6.68 7.80
N ALA A 22 -6.79 7.59 6.84
CA ALA A 22 -8.09 8.02 6.32
C ALA A 22 -8.93 6.89 5.75
N ILE A 23 -8.33 5.94 5.03
CA ILE A 23 -9.05 4.87 4.32
C ILE A 23 -9.19 3.58 5.15
N GLU A 24 -8.22 3.26 5.99
CA GLU A 24 -8.20 1.99 6.72
C GLU A 24 -8.65 2.12 8.18
N ASP A 25 -8.30 3.22 8.85
CA ASP A 25 -8.49 3.36 10.30
C ASP A 25 -8.47 4.83 10.72
N THR A 26 -9.56 5.56 10.45
CA THR A 26 -9.61 7.02 10.64
C THR A 26 -9.31 7.46 12.08
N GLN A 27 -9.63 6.65 13.07
CA GLN A 27 -9.41 6.91 14.50
C GLN A 27 -8.14 6.22 15.04
N PHE A 28 -7.21 5.89 14.16
CA PHE A 28 -6.00 5.16 14.54
C PHE A 28 -5.25 5.81 15.71
N PHE A 29 -5.10 7.13 15.72
CA PHE A 29 -4.39 7.86 16.77
C PHE A 29 -5.21 8.02 18.08
N GLU A 30 -6.48 7.62 18.07
CA GLU A 30 -7.40 7.79 19.21
C GLU A 30 -7.65 6.48 19.98
N HIS A 31 -7.76 5.35 19.28
CA HIS A 31 -8.03 4.07 19.91
C HIS A 31 -6.77 3.38 20.47
N HIS A 32 -6.97 2.28 21.19
CA HIS A 32 -5.91 1.50 21.85
C HIS A 32 -5.87 0.03 21.32
N GLY A 33 -5.64 -0.14 20.04
CA GLY A 33 -5.50 -1.45 19.37
C GLY A 33 -6.77 -1.97 18.74
N VAL A 34 -7.93 -1.70 19.30
CA VAL A 34 -9.27 -1.97 18.76
C VAL A 34 -10.10 -0.69 18.76
N ASN A 35 -11.07 -0.61 17.87
CA ASN A 35 -11.98 0.54 17.78
C ASN A 35 -13.43 0.13 18.06
N PRO A 36 -13.92 0.27 19.30
CA PRO A 36 -15.29 -0.12 19.67
C PRO A 36 -16.37 0.61 18.87
N ASP A 37 -16.16 1.89 18.55
CA ASP A 37 -17.11 2.67 17.76
C ASP A 37 -17.23 2.16 16.32
N ALA A 38 -16.10 1.81 15.72
CA ALA A 38 -16.10 1.19 14.40
C ALA A 38 -16.76 -0.19 14.40
N ILE A 39 -16.53 -0.99 15.43
CA ILE A 39 -17.20 -2.30 15.62
C ILE A 39 -18.72 -2.11 15.70
N SER A 40 -19.19 -1.18 16.53
CA SER A 40 -20.61 -0.90 16.70
C SER A 40 -21.28 -0.43 15.40
N ARG A 41 -20.63 0.48 14.68
CA ARG A 41 -21.11 0.95 13.36
C ARG A 41 -21.15 -0.18 12.32
N ALA A 42 -20.11 -1.01 12.26
CA ALA A 42 -20.05 -2.12 11.34
C ALA A 42 -21.16 -3.15 11.61
N ILE A 43 -21.43 -3.47 12.88
CA ILE A 43 -22.52 -4.37 13.27
C ILE A 43 -23.87 -3.82 12.79
N ILE A 44 -24.16 -2.55 13.08
CA ILE A 44 -25.43 -1.91 12.68
C ILE A 44 -25.58 -1.90 11.15
N LYS A 45 -24.52 -1.55 10.42
CA LYS A 45 -24.53 -1.52 8.96
C LYS A 45 -24.73 -2.90 8.34
N ASN A 46 -24.02 -3.91 8.84
CA ASN A 46 -24.11 -5.27 8.35
C ASN A 46 -25.49 -5.89 8.63
N ILE A 47 -26.09 -5.62 9.80
CA ILE A 47 -27.45 -6.06 10.13
C ILE A 47 -28.46 -5.40 9.19
N LYS A 48 -28.40 -4.07 9.00
CA LYS A 48 -29.32 -3.34 8.11
C LYS A 48 -29.23 -3.78 6.65
N ALA A 49 -28.02 -4.12 6.18
CA ALA A 49 -27.80 -4.57 4.80
C ALA A 49 -28.10 -6.06 4.59
N GLY A 50 -28.23 -6.85 5.65
CA GLY A 50 -28.37 -8.31 5.56
C GLY A 50 -27.13 -9.04 4.99
N THR A 51 -26.02 -8.33 4.84
CA THR A 51 -24.77 -8.83 4.29
C THR A 51 -23.57 -8.09 4.87
N TYR A 52 -22.37 -8.65 4.67
CA TYR A 52 -21.14 -8.03 5.13
C TYR A 52 -20.79 -6.79 4.27
N MET A 53 -20.99 -5.62 4.80
CA MET A 53 -20.76 -4.33 4.12
C MET A 53 -19.49 -3.61 4.61
N GLU A 54 -19.15 -3.77 5.88
CA GLU A 54 -18.06 -3.02 6.51
C GLU A 54 -17.28 -3.89 7.50
N GLY A 55 -15.96 -3.76 7.49
CA GLY A 55 -15.07 -4.32 8.49
C GLY A 55 -14.61 -3.24 9.48
N ALA A 56 -14.31 -3.65 10.71
CA ALA A 56 -13.90 -2.77 11.78
C ALA A 56 -12.49 -3.09 12.30
N SER A 57 -11.67 -3.77 11.52
CA SER A 57 -10.29 -4.10 11.91
C SER A 57 -9.41 -2.86 11.83
N THR A 58 -8.69 -2.59 12.93
CA THR A 58 -7.71 -1.50 13.00
C THR A 58 -6.42 -1.85 12.26
N LEU A 59 -5.58 -0.84 12.01
CA LEU A 59 -4.22 -1.06 11.45
C LEU A 59 -3.39 -1.95 12.37
N THR A 60 -3.52 -1.80 13.68
CA THR A 60 -2.83 -2.65 14.66
C THR A 60 -3.26 -4.10 14.56
N GLN A 61 -4.56 -4.36 14.42
CA GLN A 61 -5.08 -5.72 14.20
C GLN A 61 -4.60 -6.31 12.87
N GLN A 62 -4.53 -5.50 11.82
CA GLN A 62 -3.99 -5.93 10.53
C GLN A 62 -2.50 -6.29 10.63
N LEU A 63 -1.70 -5.52 11.38
CA LEU A 63 -0.29 -5.81 11.63
C LEU A 63 -0.13 -7.14 12.37
N ILE A 64 -0.90 -7.37 13.43
CA ILE A 64 -0.89 -8.67 14.17
C ILE A 64 -1.21 -9.82 13.22
N LYS A 65 -2.23 -9.67 12.38
CA LYS A 65 -2.60 -10.70 11.40
C LYS A 65 -1.45 -11.03 10.44
N MET A 66 -0.69 -10.03 10.01
CA MET A 66 0.45 -10.24 9.12
C MET A 66 1.63 -10.96 9.80
N LEU A 67 1.91 -10.63 11.07
CA LEU A 67 3.13 -11.04 11.74
C LEU A 67 2.99 -12.35 12.53
N VAL A 68 1.82 -12.65 13.06
CA VAL A 68 1.68 -13.66 14.13
C VAL A 68 0.69 -14.78 13.81
N LEU A 69 -0.37 -14.52 13.03
CA LEU A 69 -1.50 -15.43 12.97
C LEU A 69 -1.53 -16.32 11.72
N ASN A 70 -1.37 -17.65 11.95
CA ASN A 70 -1.52 -18.71 10.98
C ASN A 70 -2.77 -19.57 11.27
N ARG A 71 -3.37 -20.13 10.24
CA ARG A 71 -4.31 -21.29 10.11
C ARG A 71 -5.32 -21.62 11.23
N GLU A 72 -5.70 -20.72 12.12
CA GLU A 72 -6.74 -21.00 13.13
C GLU A 72 -8.17 -20.72 12.63
N LYS A 73 -9.18 -21.28 13.34
CA LYS A 73 -10.60 -20.99 13.08
C LYS A 73 -10.87 -19.48 13.15
N LYS A 74 -11.65 -18.96 12.21
CA LYS A 74 -11.85 -17.51 12.00
C LYS A 74 -12.21 -16.71 13.26
N LEU A 75 -13.09 -17.24 14.13
CA LEU A 75 -13.54 -16.54 15.33
C LEU A 75 -12.45 -16.48 16.40
N ILE A 76 -11.80 -17.61 16.69
CA ILE A 76 -10.70 -17.70 17.68
C ILE A 76 -9.56 -16.80 17.26
N ARG A 77 -9.18 -16.86 15.98
CA ARG A 77 -8.17 -15.98 15.42
C ARG A 77 -8.53 -14.50 15.61
N LYS A 78 -9.79 -14.12 15.40
CA LYS A 78 -10.24 -12.73 15.53
C LYS A 78 -10.18 -12.23 16.97
N ILE A 79 -10.50 -13.08 17.94
CA ILE A 79 -10.37 -12.74 19.38
C ILE A 79 -8.91 -12.58 19.75
N LYS A 80 -8.03 -13.51 19.35
CA LYS A 80 -6.60 -13.42 19.60
C LYS A 80 -6.00 -12.16 18.96
N GLU A 81 -6.36 -11.86 17.72
CA GLU A 81 -5.95 -10.67 17.00
C GLU A 81 -6.28 -9.40 17.79
N ALA A 82 -7.51 -9.29 18.32
CA ALA A 82 -7.94 -8.15 19.10
C ALA A 82 -7.15 -8.01 20.41
N LEU A 83 -6.97 -9.11 21.16
CA LEU A 83 -6.23 -9.09 22.42
C LEU A 83 -4.75 -8.77 22.21
N LEU A 84 -4.12 -9.33 21.18
CA LEU A 84 -2.73 -9.03 20.82
C LEU A 84 -2.56 -7.60 20.34
N ALA A 85 -3.54 -7.04 19.61
CA ALA A 85 -3.50 -5.65 19.17
C ALA A 85 -3.53 -4.68 20.35
N ILE A 86 -4.41 -4.92 21.35
CA ILE A 86 -4.43 -4.15 22.59
C ILE A 86 -3.08 -4.23 23.31
N ARG A 87 -2.54 -5.43 23.43
CA ARG A 87 -1.25 -5.63 24.10
C ARG A 87 -0.10 -4.99 23.32
N LEU A 88 -0.11 -5.06 22.00
CA LEU A 88 0.94 -4.45 21.17
C LEU A 88 1.01 -2.94 21.39
N GLU A 89 -0.10 -2.27 21.53
CA GLU A 89 -0.15 -0.83 21.78
C GLU A 89 0.26 -0.42 23.22
N THR A 90 0.44 -1.37 24.12
CA THR A 90 1.08 -1.08 25.42
C THR A 90 2.60 -1.07 25.34
N VAL A 91 3.21 -1.63 24.30
CA VAL A 91 4.67 -1.77 24.15
C VAL A 91 5.25 -1.03 22.93
N LEU A 92 4.44 -0.73 21.93
CA LEU A 92 4.82 0.04 20.75
C LEU A 92 4.01 1.33 20.65
N THR A 93 4.67 2.40 20.19
CA THR A 93 3.99 3.67 19.85
C THR A 93 3.18 3.52 18.56
N LYS A 94 2.28 4.49 18.29
CA LYS A 94 1.53 4.57 17.03
C LYS A 94 2.45 4.66 15.82
N GLU A 95 3.52 5.46 15.93
CA GLU A 95 4.53 5.63 14.90
C GLU A 95 5.29 4.32 14.62
N GLU A 96 5.67 3.60 15.64
CA GLU A 96 6.33 2.28 15.50
C GLU A 96 5.42 1.24 14.86
N ILE A 97 4.13 1.28 15.14
CA ILE A 97 3.13 0.39 14.51
C ILE A 97 2.99 0.72 13.01
N LEU A 98 2.85 2.00 12.67
CA LEU A 98 2.77 2.46 11.27
C LEU A 98 4.03 2.14 10.49
N GLU A 99 5.21 2.33 11.09
CA GLU A 99 6.49 1.97 10.48
C GLU A 99 6.53 0.48 10.13
N ARG A 100 6.19 -0.39 11.07
CA ARG A 100 6.15 -1.84 10.83
C ARG A 100 5.10 -2.23 9.81
N TYR A 101 3.91 -1.65 9.89
CA TYR A 101 2.83 -1.91 8.92
C TYR A 101 3.28 -1.60 7.51
N LEU A 102 3.76 -0.38 7.26
CA LEU A 102 4.15 0.08 5.93
C LEU A 102 5.39 -0.64 5.37
N ASN A 103 6.24 -1.19 6.22
CA ASN A 103 7.39 -1.97 5.77
C ASN A 103 7.07 -3.44 5.49
N HIS A 104 5.93 -3.97 5.98
CA HIS A 104 5.60 -5.40 5.88
C HIS A 104 4.37 -5.70 5.02
N VAL A 105 3.46 -4.74 4.86
CA VAL A 105 2.21 -4.99 4.15
C VAL A 105 2.43 -5.33 2.68
N TYR A 106 1.61 -6.26 2.18
CA TYR A 106 1.62 -6.66 0.78
C TYR A 106 0.81 -5.66 -0.07
N PHE A 107 1.45 -5.10 -1.07
CA PHE A 107 0.88 -4.14 -2.02
C PHE A 107 0.50 -4.74 -3.37
N GLY A 108 0.43 -6.06 -3.50
CA GLY A 108 0.20 -6.71 -4.79
C GLY A 108 1.48 -6.83 -5.63
N HIS A 109 1.38 -7.52 -6.75
CA HIS A 109 2.46 -7.67 -7.75
C HIS A 109 3.81 -8.19 -7.19
N GLY A 110 3.78 -8.89 -6.05
CA GLY A 110 5.00 -9.34 -5.35
C GLY A 110 5.69 -8.26 -4.51
N TYR A 111 5.09 -7.07 -4.36
CA TYR A 111 5.68 -5.97 -3.60
C TYR A 111 5.26 -6.01 -2.14
N TYR A 112 6.22 -6.15 -1.25
CA TYR A 112 6.08 -6.04 0.20
C TYR A 112 6.76 -4.77 0.68
N GLY A 113 6.05 -3.95 1.46
CA GLY A 113 6.51 -2.66 1.95
C GLY A 113 6.28 -1.52 0.95
N ILE A 114 6.09 -0.33 1.52
CA ILE A 114 5.71 0.88 0.78
C ILE A 114 6.80 1.36 -0.18
N LYS A 115 8.06 1.26 0.22
CA LYS A 115 9.18 1.72 -0.59
C LYS A 115 9.35 0.85 -1.84
N THR A 116 9.26 -0.46 -1.69
CA THR A 116 9.28 -1.41 -2.80
C THR A 116 8.10 -1.20 -3.75
N ALA A 117 6.90 -0.97 -3.20
CA ALA A 117 5.70 -0.73 -4.00
C ALA A 117 5.78 0.58 -4.80
N ALA A 118 6.26 1.67 -4.20
CA ALA A 118 6.48 2.94 -4.88
C ALA A 118 7.47 2.81 -6.04
N LYS A 119 8.56 2.09 -5.81
CA LYS A 119 9.55 1.81 -6.85
C LYS A 119 8.99 0.95 -7.97
N GLY A 120 8.27 -0.11 -7.61
CA GLY A 120 7.72 -1.06 -8.58
C GLY A 120 6.60 -0.47 -9.45
N TYR A 121 5.63 0.20 -8.85
CA TYR A 121 4.48 0.76 -9.59
C TYR A 121 4.76 2.10 -10.27
N PHE A 122 5.63 2.95 -9.70
CA PHE A 122 5.83 4.32 -10.16
C PHE A 122 7.26 4.66 -10.52
N ASN A 123 8.22 3.78 -10.24
CA ASN A 123 9.66 4.04 -10.38
C ASN A 123 10.10 5.32 -9.67
N LYS A 124 9.57 5.54 -8.47
CA LYS A 124 9.78 6.76 -7.65
C LYS A 124 10.18 6.40 -6.23
N ASP A 125 10.91 7.33 -5.62
CA ASP A 125 11.09 7.37 -4.17
C ASP A 125 9.82 7.95 -3.51
N LEU A 126 9.65 7.74 -2.19
CA LEU A 126 8.41 8.10 -1.49
C LEU A 126 8.07 9.59 -1.59
N TYR A 127 9.07 10.48 -1.54
CA TYR A 127 8.87 11.93 -1.61
C TYR A 127 8.58 12.47 -3.02
N GLU A 128 8.74 11.66 -4.05
CA GLU A 128 8.42 12.00 -5.44
C GLU A 128 6.98 11.66 -5.82
N LEU A 129 6.27 10.91 -4.97
CA LEU A 129 4.92 10.45 -5.24
C LEU A 129 3.92 11.61 -5.23
N THR A 130 3.03 11.64 -6.22
CA THR A 130 1.87 12.52 -6.22
C THR A 130 0.79 12.03 -5.26
N LEU A 131 -0.17 12.88 -4.93
CA LEU A 131 -1.29 12.49 -4.08
C LEU A 131 -2.12 11.33 -4.69
N LYS A 132 -2.32 11.31 -6.01
CA LYS A 132 -3.00 10.21 -6.69
C LYS A 132 -2.20 8.90 -6.59
N GLU A 133 -0.90 8.94 -6.79
CA GLU A 133 -0.02 7.78 -6.65
C GLU A 133 -0.03 7.23 -5.22
N ILE A 134 0.04 8.11 -4.23
CA ILE A 134 -0.12 7.74 -2.82
C ILE A 134 -1.48 7.08 -2.57
N ALA A 135 -2.55 7.65 -3.10
CA ALA A 135 -3.91 7.11 -2.95
C ALA A 135 -4.06 5.70 -3.58
N ILE A 136 -3.40 5.44 -4.70
CA ILE A 136 -3.34 4.11 -5.30
C ILE A 136 -2.64 3.14 -4.32
N LEU A 137 -1.47 3.51 -3.80
CA LEU A 137 -0.70 2.65 -2.91
C LEU A 137 -1.47 2.32 -1.62
N VAL A 138 -1.97 3.32 -0.90
CA VAL A 138 -2.68 3.09 0.38
C VAL A 138 -4.04 2.42 0.19
N GLY A 139 -4.59 2.42 -1.01
CA GLY A 139 -5.80 1.70 -1.37
C GLY A 139 -5.61 0.19 -1.57
N LEU A 140 -4.38 -0.26 -1.83
CA LEU A 140 -4.05 -1.65 -2.16
C LEU A 140 -4.23 -2.65 -1.01
N PRO A 141 -3.82 -2.38 0.24
CA PRO A 141 -3.83 -3.38 1.31
C PRO A 141 -5.18 -4.07 1.56
N ARG A 142 -6.28 -3.42 1.25
CA ARG A 142 -7.64 -3.97 1.39
C ARG A 142 -7.86 -5.24 0.54
N ALA A 143 -7.40 -5.21 -0.70
CA ALA A 143 -7.48 -6.30 -1.66
C ALA A 143 -6.40 -6.14 -2.75
N PRO A 144 -5.13 -6.48 -2.44
CA PRO A 144 -4.00 -6.13 -3.28
C PRO A 144 -4.08 -6.67 -4.71
N SER A 145 -4.58 -7.89 -4.87
CA SER A 145 -4.74 -8.48 -6.20
C SER A 145 -5.89 -7.88 -7.02
N PHE A 146 -6.94 -7.39 -6.33
CA PHE A 146 -8.11 -6.79 -6.96
C PHE A 146 -7.85 -5.34 -7.38
N TYR A 147 -7.14 -4.57 -6.55
CA TYR A 147 -6.80 -3.17 -6.80
C TYR A 147 -5.48 -2.97 -7.53
N ASP A 148 -4.80 -4.04 -7.95
CA ASP A 148 -3.53 -3.99 -8.69
C ASP A 148 -3.66 -3.13 -9.96
N PRO A 149 -2.99 -1.98 -10.04
CA PRO A 149 -3.12 -1.06 -11.18
C PRO A 149 -2.56 -1.61 -12.48
N THR A 150 -1.68 -2.63 -12.41
CA THR A 150 -1.13 -3.28 -13.59
C THR A 150 -2.12 -4.24 -14.24
N LYS A 151 -3.14 -4.70 -13.48
CA LYS A 151 -4.18 -5.62 -13.96
C LYS A 151 -5.47 -4.90 -14.35
N ASN A 152 -5.90 -3.94 -13.55
CA ASN A 152 -7.11 -3.17 -13.80
C ASN A 152 -6.98 -1.73 -13.28
N LEU A 153 -6.46 -0.86 -14.12
CA LEU A 153 -6.24 0.54 -13.77
C LEU A 153 -7.54 1.27 -13.37
N LYS A 154 -8.66 0.98 -14.04
CA LYS A 154 -9.96 1.61 -13.74
C LYS A 154 -10.42 1.33 -12.31
N ILE A 155 -10.33 0.08 -11.86
CA ILE A 155 -10.69 -0.32 -10.49
C ILE A 155 -9.72 0.31 -9.48
N SER A 156 -8.43 0.29 -9.79
CA SER A 156 -7.40 0.92 -8.95
C SER A 156 -7.64 2.42 -8.77
N LEU A 157 -7.92 3.14 -9.86
CA LEU A 157 -8.24 4.58 -9.82
C LEU A 157 -9.53 4.86 -9.06
N ALA A 158 -10.56 4.03 -9.21
CA ALA A 158 -11.80 4.17 -8.44
C ALA A 158 -11.53 4.04 -6.93
N ARG A 159 -10.68 3.10 -6.52
CA ARG A 159 -10.25 2.96 -5.12
C ARG A 159 -9.44 4.16 -4.64
N ALA A 160 -8.49 4.64 -5.45
CA ALA A 160 -7.72 5.83 -5.15
C ALA A 160 -8.61 7.06 -4.98
N ASN A 161 -9.63 7.21 -5.81
CA ASN A 161 -10.60 8.30 -5.71
C ASN A 161 -11.41 8.24 -4.40
N GLN A 162 -11.70 7.05 -3.87
CA GLN A 162 -12.29 6.90 -2.54
C GLN A 162 -11.36 7.42 -1.44
N VAL A 163 -10.06 7.13 -1.54
CA VAL A 163 -9.04 7.66 -0.59
C VAL A 163 -9.01 9.18 -0.63
N ILE A 164 -8.91 9.76 -1.83
CA ILE A 164 -8.86 11.21 -2.04
C ILE A 164 -10.13 11.89 -1.53
N THR A 165 -11.29 11.33 -1.83
CA THR A 165 -12.58 11.82 -1.33
C THR A 165 -12.65 11.76 0.19
N ARG A 166 -12.12 10.69 0.80
CA ARG A 166 -12.08 10.57 2.26
C ARG A 166 -11.17 11.63 2.89
N LEU A 167 -9.99 11.87 2.32
CA LEU A 167 -9.09 12.94 2.76
C LEU A 167 -9.76 14.31 2.68
N ASN A 168 -10.50 14.59 1.62
CA ASN A 168 -11.24 15.84 1.45
C ASN A 168 -12.39 15.97 2.47
N THR A 169 -13.18 14.93 2.68
CA THR A 169 -14.27 14.89 3.66
C THR A 169 -13.76 15.13 5.08
N LEU A 170 -12.58 14.63 5.43
CA LEU A 170 -11.94 14.84 6.72
C LEU A 170 -11.31 16.24 6.85
N GLY A 171 -11.23 17.01 5.76
CA GLY A 171 -10.57 18.32 5.73
C GLY A 171 -9.04 18.24 5.78
N TRP A 172 -8.45 17.09 5.46
CA TRP A 172 -6.99 16.88 5.49
C TRP A 172 -6.31 17.28 4.18
N ILE A 173 -7.07 17.51 3.13
CA ILE A 173 -6.66 18.16 1.90
C ILE A 173 -7.64 19.31 1.57
N ASN A 174 -7.18 20.32 0.83
CA ASN A 174 -8.02 21.41 0.36
C ASN A 174 -8.69 21.08 -0.99
N ASN A 175 -9.62 21.96 -1.43
CA ASN A 175 -10.35 21.75 -2.68
C ASN A 175 -9.46 21.73 -3.93
N GLU A 176 -8.41 22.53 -3.95
CA GLU A 176 -7.46 22.54 -5.07
C GLU A 176 -6.71 21.20 -5.17
N GLN A 177 -6.20 20.70 -4.05
CA GLN A 177 -5.55 19.38 -3.99
C GLN A 177 -6.51 18.26 -4.39
N PHE A 178 -7.77 18.33 -3.93
CA PHE A 178 -8.81 17.39 -4.30
C PHE A 178 -9.06 17.40 -5.82
N GLU A 179 -9.35 18.55 -6.40
CA GLU A 179 -9.67 18.69 -7.84
C GLU A 179 -8.50 18.24 -8.72
N ASN A 180 -7.27 18.65 -8.39
CA ASN A 180 -6.08 18.31 -9.17
C ASN A 180 -5.81 16.79 -9.10
N SER A 181 -5.89 16.20 -7.92
CA SER A 181 -5.64 14.76 -7.75
C SER A 181 -6.73 13.90 -8.39
N MET A 182 -8.00 14.32 -8.38
CA MET A 182 -9.08 13.57 -9.02
C MET A 182 -8.89 13.45 -10.53
N LYS A 183 -8.31 14.46 -11.17
CA LYS A 183 -8.08 14.52 -12.62
C LYS A 183 -6.84 13.76 -13.08
N GLU A 184 -5.90 13.50 -12.16
CA GLU A 184 -4.63 12.87 -12.50
C GLU A 184 -4.82 11.39 -12.85
N THR A 185 -4.15 10.96 -13.91
CA THR A 185 -3.98 9.55 -14.27
C THR A 185 -2.48 9.24 -14.29
N PRO A 186 -1.94 8.61 -13.23
CA PRO A 186 -0.51 8.29 -13.16
C PRO A 186 -0.09 7.26 -14.20
N VAL A 187 1.17 7.32 -14.58
CA VAL A 187 1.82 6.27 -15.37
C VAL A 187 2.14 5.09 -14.47
N ILE A 188 1.67 3.91 -14.83
CA ILE A 188 1.92 2.66 -14.08
C ILE A 188 3.01 1.87 -14.79
N PHE A 189 4.07 1.56 -14.04
CA PHE A 189 5.13 0.67 -14.50
C PHE A 189 4.75 -0.77 -14.17
N ASN A 190 4.96 -1.67 -15.11
CA ASN A 190 4.80 -3.11 -14.93
C ASN A 190 6.18 -3.77 -14.89
N GLN A 191 7.03 -3.31 -13.98
CA GLN A 191 8.32 -3.93 -13.75
C GLN A 191 8.14 -5.15 -12.85
N THR A 192 8.35 -6.33 -13.41
CA THR A 192 8.79 -7.45 -12.58
C THR A 192 10.14 -7.02 -12.02
N LEU A 193 10.21 -6.83 -10.69
CA LEU A 193 11.49 -6.67 -10.00
C LEU A 193 12.21 -8.03 -10.07
N THR A 194 12.69 -8.38 -11.26
CA THR A 194 13.62 -9.48 -11.42
C THR A 194 14.83 -9.14 -10.56
N LYS A 195 15.31 -10.11 -9.80
CA LYS A 195 16.58 -10.03 -9.07
C LYS A 195 17.71 -9.79 -10.10
N ASN A 196 17.88 -8.54 -10.50
CA ASN A 196 19.01 -8.15 -11.30
C ASN A 196 20.23 -8.17 -10.38
N LYS A 197 21.06 -9.19 -10.54
CA LYS A 197 22.33 -9.30 -9.81
C LYS A 197 23.30 -8.15 -10.12
N ALA A 198 23.05 -7.41 -11.21
CA ALA A 198 23.86 -6.27 -11.63
C ALA A 198 22.98 -5.22 -12.34
N PRO A 199 22.14 -4.45 -11.61
CA PRO A 199 21.22 -3.49 -12.22
C PRO A 199 21.93 -2.44 -13.08
N TYR A 200 23.07 -1.92 -12.64
CA TYR A 200 23.84 -0.92 -13.39
C TYR A 200 24.41 -1.45 -14.73
N ALA A 201 24.81 -2.72 -14.76
CA ALA A 201 25.30 -3.32 -15.99
C ALA A 201 24.18 -3.54 -17.02
N VAL A 202 22.97 -3.88 -16.56
CA VAL A 202 21.80 -4.04 -17.43
C VAL A 202 21.35 -2.68 -17.98
N ASP A 203 21.24 -1.66 -17.12
CA ASP A 203 20.84 -0.31 -17.55
C ASP A 203 21.86 0.30 -18.51
N TYR A 204 23.15 0.10 -18.24
CA TYR A 204 24.22 0.54 -19.13
C TYR A 204 24.15 -0.17 -20.49
N ALA A 205 23.99 -1.48 -20.50
CA ALA A 205 23.86 -2.25 -21.73
C ALA A 205 22.64 -1.84 -22.56
N ILE A 206 21.48 -1.63 -21.92
CA ILE A 206 20.27 -1.14 -22.58
C ILE A 206 20.50 0.26 -23.15
N SER A 207 21.14 1.16 -22.42
CA SER A 207 21.43 2.52 -22.90
C SER A 207 22.35 2.54 -24.14
N GLN A 208 23.27 1.61 -24.23
CA GLN A 208 24.11 1.45 -25.43
C GLN A 208 23.31 0.88 -26.61
N LEU A 209 22.47 -0.12 -26.34
CA LEU A 209 21.71 -0.82 -27.39
C LEU A 209 20.54 -0.01 -27.96
N ILE A 210 19.98 0.94 -27.20
CA ILE A 210 18.88 1.81 -27.69
C ILE A 210 19.28 2.61 -28.93
N ASN A 211 20.56 3.01 -29.02
CA ASN A 211 21.06 3.75 -30.16
C ASN A 211 21.20 2.88 -31.42
N ASP A 212 21.48 1.60 -31.23
CA ASP A 212 21.75 0.64 -32.33
C ASP A 212 20.46 -0.11 -32.73
N ILE A 213 19.53 -0.30 -31.80
CA ILE A 213 18.28 -1.02 -32.00
C ILE A 213 17.13 -0.20 -31.42
N PRO A 214 16.51 0.69 -32.22
CA PRO A 214 15.49 1.63 -31.73
C PRO A 214 14.25 1.00 -31.10
N ASP A 215 13.91 -0.24 -31.47
CA ASP A 215 12.76 -1.00 -30.96
C ASP A 215 13.12 -2.04 -29.88
N ILE A 216 14.32 -1.95 -29.29
CA ILE A 216 14.80 -2.93 -28.29
C ILE A 216 13.87 -3.07 -27.08
N LEU A 217 13.14 -2.01 -26.70
CA LEU A 217 12.21 -2.01 -25.57
C LEU A 217 10.83 -2.60 -25.89
N SER A 218 10.47 -2.70 -27.17
CA SER A 218 9.17 -3.15 -27.65
C SER A 218 9.22 -4.39 -28.55
N GLY A 219 10.37 -4.72 -29.09
CA GLY A 219 10.55 -5.76 -30.10
C GLY A 219 10.66 -7.20 -29.56
N GLY A 220 10.55 -7.43 -28.25
CA GLY A 220 10.61 -8.76 -27.66
C GLY A 220 11.99 -9.41 -27.65
N TYR A 221 13.05 -8.62 -27.77
CA TYR A 221 14.44 -9.11 -27.77
C TYR A 221 14.86 -9.71 -26.42
N LYS A 222 15.70 -10.73 -26.47
CA LYS A 222 16.40 -11.28 -25.31
C LYS A 222 17.86 -10.84 -25.35
N VAL A 223 18.28 -10.07 -24.37
CA VAL A 223 19.66 -9.61 -24.25
C VAL A 223 20.39 -10.45 -23.22
N TYR A 224 21.50 -11.06 -23.63
CA TYR A 224 22.38 -11.83 -22.77
C TYR A 224 23.63 -11.02 -22.48
N LEU A 225 23.89 -10.76 -21.20
CA LEU A 225 25.10 -10.06 -20.76
C LEU A 225 26.12 -11.08 -20.24
N THR A 226 27.33 -10.98 -20.73
CA THR A 226 28.51 -11.65 -20.13
C THR A 226 29.15 -10.67 -19.16
N ILE A 227 29.01 -10.93 -17.86
CA ILE A 227 29.61 -10.12 -16.80
C ILE A 227 30.62 -11.02 -16.10
N ASP A 228 31.88 -10.65 -16.19
CA ASP A 228 33.00 -11.30 -15.48
C ASP A 228 33.04 -10.88 -14.02
#